data_7d537d7ee02e88d25f7471d68550b0e0
#
_entry.id   7d537d7ee02e88d25f7471d68550b0e0
#
_cell.length_a   1.000
_cell.length_b   1.000
_cell.length_c   1.000
_cell.angle_alpha   90.00
_cell.angle_beta   90.00
_cell.angle_gamma   90.00
#
_symmetry.space_group_name_H-M   'P 1'
#
loop_
_entity.id
_entity.type
_entity.pdbx_description
1 polymer ?
#
loop_
_entity_poly.entity_id
_entity_poly.type
_entity_poly.pdbx_seq_one_letter_code
_entity_poly.pdbx_strand_id
1 'polypeptide(L)'
;TAGVVLMALARSGGVSEAVTAGVILSGIYFGDRGAPTSSCASLVAALTETDLYGNVRRMFQTAALPYALCLIAYTVLSFRNPIVTVDETMLDALAESFVISPWALVPALIMLILPLLRVPIRRAMAISAAAAFVITVTVQGGSVADALRIMVVGYHPTEGLLASVVSGGGLVSMLTPFLM
;
A
#
# COMPACT_ATOMS: atom_id res chain seq x y z
N THR A 1 3.54 2.52 6.59
CA THR A 1 2.20 3.03 6.94
C THR A 1 1.11 2.00 6.71
N ALA A 2 0.93 1.45 5.48
CA ALA A 2 -0.15 0.48 5.22
C ALA A 2 -0.11 -0.75 6.14
N GLY A 3 1.07 -1.30 6.43
CA GLY A 3 1.21 -2.43 7.37
C GLY A 3 0.77 -2.09 8.78
N VAL A 4 1.01 -0.87 9.25
CA VAL A 4 0.57 -0.41 10.58
C VAL A 4 -0.95 -0.31 10.65
N VAL A 5 -1.59 0.22 9.60
CA VAL A 5 -3.06 0.30 9.50
C VAL A 5 -3.68 -1.11 9.51
N LEU A 6 -3.15 -2.02 8.70
CA LEU A 6 -3.61 -3.41 8.66
C LEU A 6 -3.43 -4.12 9.99
N MET A 7 -2.30 -3.87 10.69
CA MET A 7 -2.05 -4.43 12.01
C MET A 7 -3.02 -3.87 13.05
N ALA A 8 -3.32 -2.57 13.01
CA ALA A 8 -4.28 -1.95 13.92
C ALA A 8 -5.70 -2.50 13.68
N LEU A 9 -6.11 -2.65 12.42
CA LEU A 9 -7.40 -3.27 12.07
C LEU A 9 -7.49 -4.73 12.53
N ALA A 10 -6.41 -5.50 12.38
CA ALA A 10 -6.38 -6.88 12.85
C ALA A 10 -6.47 -6.97 14.37
N ARG A 11 -5.78 -6.07 15.07
CA ARG A 11 -5.81 -5.97 16.53
C ARG A 11 -7.21 -5.62 17.03
N SER A 12 -7.88 -4.63 16.42
CA SER A 12 -9.25 -4.26 16.76
C SER A 12 -10.27 -5.37 16.46
N GLY A 13 -10.01 -6.18 15.42
CA GLY A 13 -10.82 -7.35 15.05
C GLY A 13 -10.55 -8.62 15.84
N GLY A 14 -9.63 -8.59 16.84
CA GLY A 14 -9.26 -9.76 17.65
C GLY A 14 -8.46 -10.82 16.87
N VAL A 15 -7.91 -10.48 15.71
CA VAL A 15 -7.11 -11.40 14.89
C VAL A 15 -5.69 -11.50 15.46
N SER A 16 -5.10 -12.69 15.42
CA SER A 16 -3.73 -12.91 15.87
C SER A 16 -2.73 -11.99 15.17
N GLU A 17 -2.02 -11.17 15.95
CA GLU A 17 -1.00 -10.24 15.43
C GLU A 17 0.11 -10.98 14.67
N ALA A 18 0.51 -12.16 15.14
CA ALA A 18 1.55 -12.96 14.50
C ALA A 18 1.12 -13.45 13.10
N VAL A 19 -0.13 -13.89 12.96
CA VAL A 19 -0.69 -14.29 11.66
C VAL A 19 -0.77 -13.08 10.73
N THR A 20 -1.28 -11.96 11.22
CA THR A 20 -1.40 -10.72 10.45
C THR A 20 -0.03 -10.20 10.00
N ALA A 21 0.97 -10.20 10.88
CA ALA A 21 2.34 -9.84 10.53
C ALA A 21 2.91 -10.75 9.43
N GLY A 22 2.67 -12.05 9.55
CA GLY A 22 3.07 -13.03 8.54
C GLY A 22 2.44 -12.77 7.17
N VAL A 23 1.14 -12.47 7.13
CA VAL A 23 0.41 -12.13 5.90
C VAL A 23 0.97 -10.86 5.27
N ILE A 24 1.16 -9.81 6.08
CA ILE A 24 1.69 -8.51 5.63
C ILE A 24 3.09 -8.70 5.03
N LEU A 25 3.98 -9.39 5.74
CA LEU A 25 5.34 -9.66 5.26
C LEU A 25 5.34 -10.47 3.98
N SER A 26 4.53 -11.52 3.90
CA SER A 26 4.40 -12.34 2.69
C SER A 26 3.93 -11.51 1.49
N GLY A 27 2.95 -10.62 1.71
CA GLY A 27 2.44 -9.71 0.69
C GLY A 27 3.49 -8.70 0.21
N ILE A 28 4.28 -8.14 1.13
CA ILE A 28 5.35 -7.20 0.81
C ILE A 28 6.41 -7.90 -0.05
N TYR A 29 6.90 -9.06 0.38
CA TYR A 29 7.92 -9.80 -0.37
C TYR A 29 7.43 -10.26 -1.75
N PHE A 30 6.17 -10.66 -1.86
CA PHE A 30 5.59 -11.01 -3.15
C PHE A 30 5.50 -9.80 -4.08
N GLY A 31 5.03 -8.67 -3.57
CA GLY A 31 4.92 -7.42 -4.32
C GLY A 31 6.29 -6.87 -4.74
N ASP A 32 7.26 -6.88 -3.83
CA ASP A 32 8.61 -6.40 -4.12
C ASP A 32 9.33 -7.26 -5.17
N ARG A 33 9.08 -8.56 -5.18
CA ARG A 33 9.68 -9.47 -6.15
C ARG A 33 8.97 -9.44 -7.51
N GLY A 34 7.65 -9.34 -7.53
CA GLY A 34 6.84 -9.56 -8.73
C GLY A 34 6.31 -8.29 -9.40
N ALA A 35 6.42 -7.13 -8.78
CA ALA A 35 5.89 -5.91 -9.37
C ALA A 35 6.91 -5.25 -10.31
N PRO A 36 6.52 -4.85 -11.51
CA PRO A 36 7.39 -4.07 -12.40
C PRO A 36 7.72 -2.69 -11.83
N THR A 37 6.99 -2.24 -10.80
CA THR A 37 7.23 -1.00 -10.05
C THR A 37 8.28 -1.16 -8.95
N SER A 38 8.71 -2.39 -8.65
CA SER A 38 9.70 -2.67 -7.63
C SER A 38 11.09 -2.18 -8.03
N SER A 39 11.76 -1.51 -7.10
CA SER A 39 13.16 -1.12 -7.24
C SER A 39 14.07 -2.34 -7.32
N CYS A 40 13.78 -3.40 -6.56
CA CYS A 40 14.54 -4.65 -6.58
C CYS A 40 14.45 -5.35 -7.95
N ALA A 41 13.26 -5.47 -8.51
CA ALA A 41 13.09 -6.06 -9.84
C ALA A 41 13.79 -5.25 -10.93
N SER A 42 13.71 -3.92 -10.85
CA SER A 42 14.39 -3.01 -11.79
C SER A 42 15.91 -3.09 -11.65
N LEU A 43 16.43 -3.17 -10.42
CA LEU A 43 17.86 -3.30 -10.15
C LEU A 43 18.40 -4.63 -10.70
N VAL A 44 17.72 -5.74 -10.44
CA VAL A 44 18.10 -7.06 -10.96
C VAL A 44 18.12 -7.04 -12.49
N ALA A 45 17.10 -6.48 -13.14
CA ALA A 45 17.05 -6.37 -14.59
C ALA A 45 18.23 -5.54 -15.16
N ALA A 46 18.57 -4.43 -14.48
CA ALA A 46 19.70 -3.59 -14.89
C ALA A 46 21.05 -4.28 -14.71
N LEU A 47 21.27 -4.98 -13.58
CA LEU A 47 22.53 -5.68 -13.29
C LEU A 47 22.74 -6.90 -14.19
N THR A 48 21.67 -7.57 -14.58
CA THR A 48 21.72 -8.77 -15.41
C THR A 48 21.55 -8.48 -16.90
N GLU A 49 21.40 -7.20 -17.27
CA GLU A 49 21.15 -6.73 -18.67
C GLU A 49 19.97 -7.46 -19.32
N THR A 50 18.93 -7.75 -18.55
CA THR A 50 17.76 -8.49 -18.99
C THR A 50 16.52 -7.61 -19.08
N ASP A 51 15.52 -8.04 -19.85
CA ASP A 51 14.24 -7.34 -19.91
C ASP A 51 13.45 -7.48 -18.60
N LEU A 52 13.04 -6.35 -18.03
CA LEU A 52 12.30 -6.27 -16.78
C LEU A 52 11.02 -7.13 -16.79
N TYR A 53 10.24 -7.02 -17.86
CA TYR A 53 8.96 -7.75 -17.94
C TYR A 53 9.16 -9.26 -18.12
N GLY A 54 10.21 -9.64 -18.85
CA GLY A 54 10.64 -11.03 -18.98
C GLY A 54 11.05 -11.62 -17.63
N ASN A 55 11.81 -10.87 -16.83
CA ASN A 55 12.19 -11.27 -15.50
C ASN A 55 11.00 -11.39 -14.56
N VAL A 56 10.11 -10.40 -14.53
CA VAL A 56 8.88 -10.44 -13.73
C VAL A 56 8.05 -11.68 -14.07
N ARG A 57 7.88 -11.99 -15.35
CA ARG A 57 7.15 -13.19 -15.79
C ARG A 57 7.80 -14.48 -15.26
N ARG A 58 9.13 -14.60 -15.33
CA ARG A 58 9.87 -15.76 -14.80
C ARG A 58 9.77 -15.83 -13.27
N MET A 59 9.82 -14.69 -12.58
CA MET A 59 9.63 -14.61 -11.13
C MET A 59 8.25 -15.10 -10.72
N PHE A 60 7.19 -14.74 -11.45
CA PHE A 60 5.85 -15.28 -11.22
C PHE A 60 5.79 -16.79 -11.43
N GLN A 61 6.40 -17.31 -12.48
CA GLN A 61 6.42 -18.75 -12.74
C GLN A 61 7.10 -19.53 -11.60
N THR A 62 8.23 -19.03 -11.11
CA THR A 62 8.95 -19.67 -9.99
C THR A 62 8.27 -19.47 -8.64
N ALA A 63 7.53 -18.38 -8.46
CA ALA A 63 6.81 -18.08 -7.23
C ALA A 63 5.40 -18.70 -7.18
N ALA A 64 4.89 -19.23 -8.28
CA ALA A 64 3.50 -19.72 -8.36
C ALA A 64 3.20 -20.81 -7.32
N LEU A 65 4.09 -21.80 -7.16
CA LEU A 65 3.91 -22.87 -6.19
C LEU A 65 3.99 -22.38 -4.74
N PRO A 66 5.05 -21.67 -4.31
CA PRO A 66 5.10 -21.10 -2.96
C PRO A 66 3.92 -20.16 -2.66
N TYR A 67 3.51 -19.36 -3.63
CA TYR A 67 2.38 -18.45 -3.47
C TYR A 67 1.06 -19.20 -3.28
N ALA A 68 0.80 -20.25 -4.07
CA ALA A 68 -0.38 -21.08 -3.89
C ALA A 68 -0.41 -21.75 -2.51
N LEU A 69 0.72 -22.27 -2.04
CA LEU A 69 0.84 -22.85 -0.70
C LEU A 69 0.58 -21.82 0.40
N CYS A 70 1.12 -20.62 0.27
CA CYS A 70 0.86 -19.51 1.21
C CYS A 70 -0.62 -19.12 1.22
N LEU A 71 -1.26 -19.00 0.04
CA LEU A 71 -2.69 -18.70 -0.04
C LEU A 71 -3.54 -19.76 0.66
N ILE A 72 -3.25 -21.03 0.44
CA ILE A 72 -3.97 -22.14 1.11
C ILE A 72 -3.74 -22.05 2.63
N ALA A 73 -2.50 -21.89 3.08
CA ALA A 73 -2.17 -21.80 4.50
C ALA A 73 -2.89 -20.62 5.17
N TYR A 74 -2.85 -19.43 4.57
CA TYR A 74 -3.53 -18.26 5.13
C TYR A 74 -5.05 -18.36 5.06
N THR A 75 -5.60 -19.01 4.03
CA THR A 75 -7.04 -19.30 3.97
C THR A 75 -7.46 -20.19 5.13
N VAL A 76 -6.71 -21.25 5.40
CA VAL A 76 -6.98 -22.15 6.55
C VAL A 76 -6.83 -21.40 7.88
N LEU A 77 -5.79 -20.57 8.01
CA LEU A 77 -5.58 -19.76 9.21
C LEU A 77 -6.70 -18.72 9.42
N SER A 78 -7.22 -18.13 8.34
CA SER A 78 -8.34 -17.18 8.39
C SER A 78 -9.61 -17.84 8.91
N PHE A 79 -9.90 -19.07 8.49
CA PHE A 79 -11.04 -19.81 9.03
C PHE A 79 -10.87 -20.19 10.51
N ARG A 80 -9.63 -20.35 10.99
CA ARG A 80 -9.34 -20.64 12.40
C ARG A 80 -9.30 -19.40 13.28
N ASN A 81 -9.11 -18.23 12.69
CA ASN A 81 -9.05 -16.93 13.39
C ASN A 81 -10.08 -15.97 12.77
N PRO A 82 -11.39 -16.26 12.93
CA PRO A 82 -12.41 -15.36 12.41
C PRO A 82 -12.35 -14.01 13.13
N ILE A 83 -12.71 -12.95 12.44
CA ILE A 83 -12.91 -11.65 13.04
C ILE A 83 -14.11 -11.75 13.97
N VAL A 84 -13.89 -11.57 15.26
CA VAL A 84 -14.94 -11.77 16.29
C VAL A 84 -15.70 -10.47 16.54
N THR A 85 -15.01 -9.34 16.49
CA THR A 85 -15.59 -8.02 16.72
C THR A 85 -14.98 -7.04 15.72
N VAL A 86 -15.81 -6.20 15.14
CA VAL A 86 -15.34 -5.04 14.40
C VAL A 86 -15.48 -3.86 15.36
N ASP A 87 -14.39 -3.17 15.62
CA ASP A 87 -14.41 -1.97 16.47
C ASP A 87 -15.10 -0.84 15.68
N GLU A 88 -16.38 -0.65 15.94
CA GLU A 88 -17.21 0.39 15.30
C GLU A 88 -16.60 1.77 15.51
N THR A 89 -15.95 2.00 16.67
CA THR A 89 -15.34 3.30 16.96
C THR A 89 -14.20 3.64 16.01
N MET A 90 -13.45 2.66 15.56
CA MET A 90 -12.38 2.84 14.58
C MET A 90 -12.92 3.07 13.17
N LEU A 91 -13.99 2.35 12.81
CA LEU A 91 -14.67 2.55 11.52
C LEU A 91 -15.33 3.91 11.45
N ASP A 92 -15.99 4.34 12.51
CA ASP A 92 -16.62 5.65 12.62
C ASP A 92 -15.57 6.77 12.54
N ALA A 93 -14.45 6.65 13.27
CA ALA A 93 -13.34 7.60 13.20
C ALA A 93 -12.74 7.71 11.79
N LEU A 94 -12.63 6.60 11.05
CA LEU A 94 -12.19 6.60 9.66
C LEU A 94 -13.24 7.24 8.74
N ALA A 95 -14.50 6.93 8.91
CA ALA A 95 -15.59 7.48 8.12
C ALA A 95 -15.79 8.99 8.36
N GLU A 96 -15.56 9.45 9.58
CA GLU A 96 -15.62 10.88 9.94
C GLU A 96 -14.43 11.66 9.38
N SER A 97 -13.24 11.04 9.37
CA SER A 97 -12.01 11.70 8.92
C SER A 97 -11.79 11.66 7.41
N PHE A 98 -12.36 10.67 6.72
CA PHE A 98 -12.15 10.47 5.28
C PHE A 98 -13.45 10.23 4.55
N VAL A 99 -13.64 10.91 3.43
CA VAL A 99 -14.72 10.60 2.50
C VAL A 99 -14.41 9.30 1.78
N ILE A 100 -15.01 8.20 2.24
CA ILE A 100 -14.84 6.87 1.64
C ILE A 100 -15.62 6.83 0.32
N SER A 101 -14.95 7.12 -0.78
CA SER A 101 -15.53 7.18 -2.11
C SER A 101 -14.81 6.22 -3.06
N PRO A 102 -15.52 5.61 -4.03
CA PRO A 102 -14.90 4.79 -5.08
C PRO A 102 -13.80 5.52 -5.87
N TRP A 103 -13.87 6.85 -5.93
CA TRP A 103 -12.85 7.69 -6.58
C TRP A 103 -11.48 7.58 -5.92
N ALA A 104 -11.41 7.22 -4.64
CA ALA A 104 -10.15 6.97 -3.94
C ALA A 104 -9.36 5.78 -4.52
N LEU A 105 -10.02 4.87 -5.24
CA LEU A 105 -9.38 3.74 -5.91
C LEU A 105 -8.71 4.12 -7.24
N VAL A 106 -9.07 5.26 -7.83
CA VAL A 106 -8.55 5.66 -9.16
C VAL A 106 -7.03 5.73 -9.20
N PRO A 107 -6.31 6.34 -8.25
CA PRO A 107 -4.83 6.34 -8.26
C PRO A 107 -4.23 4.94 -8.19
N ALA A 108 -4.84 4.04 -7.40
CA ALA A 108 -4.40 2.65 -7.30
C ALA A 108 -4.62 1.89 -8.61
N LEU A 109 -5.76 2.08 -9.25
CA LEU A 109 -6.05 1.51 -10.57
C LEU A 109 -5.10 2.02 -11.65
N ILE A 110 -4.77 3.32 -11.64
CA ILE A 110 -3.79 3.91 -12.55
C ILE A 110 -2.43 3.22 -12.37
N MET A 111 -1.98 3.06 -11.11
CA MET A 111 -0.71 2.38 -10.79
C MET A 111 -0.69 0.91 -11.19
N LEU A 112 -1.84 0.26 -11.23
CA LEU A 112 -1.95 -1.14 -11.64
C LEU A 112 -1.99 -1.26 -13.18
N ILE A 113 -2.81 -0.45 -13.85
CA ILE A 113 -3.13 -0.58 -15.28
C ILE A 113 -1.99 -0.04 -16.16
N LEU A 114 -1.42 1.12 -15.85
CA LEU A 114 -0.42 1.75 -16.71
C LEU A 114 0.85 0.90 -16.91
N PRO A 115 1.45 0.30 -15.88
CA PRO A 115 2.57 -0.62 -16.07
C PRO A 115 2.19 -1.87 -16.86
N LEU A 116 0.96 -2.36 -16.72
CA LEU A 116 0.46 -3.50 -17.48
C LEU A 116 0.36 -3.15 -18.98
N LEU A 117 0.05 -1.90 -19.31
CA LEU A 117 0.08 -1.33 -20.66
C LEU A 117 1.50 -0.95 -21.13
N ARG A 118 2.55 -1.37 -20.40
CA ARG A 118 3.96 -1.08 -20.68
C ARG A 118 4.32 0.41 -20.69
N VAL A 119 3.53 1.24 -20.04
CA VAL A 119 3.89 2.65 -19.81
C VAL A 119 5.08 2.71 -18.86
N PRO A 120 6.11 3.54 -19.13
CA PRO A 120 7.24 3.68 -18.20
C PRO A 120 6.78 4.02 -16.80
N ILE A 121 7.31 3.31 -15.79
CA ILE A 121 6.90 3.38 -14.38
C ILE A 121 6.92 4.80 -13.86
N ARG A 122 7.95 5.59 -14.21
CA ARG A 122 8.05 7.01 -13.81
C ARG A 122 6.83 7.83 -14.24
N ARG A 123 6.32 7.58 -15.46
CA ARG A 123 5.11 8.26 -15.96
C ARG A 123 3.86 7.77 -15.24
N ALA A 124 3.74 6.46 -15.01
CA ALA A 124 2.62 5.88 -14.27
C ALA A 124 2.53 6.45 -12.85
N MET A 125 3.67 6.55 -12.15
CA MET A 125 3.75 7.15 -10.81
C MET A 125 3.36 8.63 -10.83
N ALA A 126 3.87 9.41 -11.78
CA ALA A 126 3.53 10.83 -11.89
C ALA A 126 2.03 11.04 -12.16
N ILE A 127 1.44 10.27 -13.08
CA ILE A 127 0.01 10.34 -13.40
C ILE A 127 -0.83 9.93 -12.18
N SER A 128 -0.46 8.85 -11.49
CA SER A 128 -1.15 8.39 -10.29
C SER A 128 -1.08 9.43 -9.16
N ALA A 129 0.09 10.03 -8.94
CA ALA A 129 0.26 11.09 -7.94
C ALA A 129 -0.56 12.34 -8.28
N ALA A 130 -0.58 12.75 -9.56
CA ALA A 130 -1.42 13.85 -10.01
C ALA A 130 -2.92 13.55 -9.84
N ALA A 131 -3.36 12.33 -10.17
CA ALA A 131 -4.74 11.90 -9.95
C ALA A 131 -5.10 11.89 -8.46
N ALA A 132 -4.22 11.38 -7.60
CA ALA A 132 -4.41 11.41 -6.14
C ALA A 132 -4.54 12.84 -5.62
N PHE A 133 -3.68 13.75 -6.09
CA PHE A 133 -3.74 15.17 -5.73
C PHE A 133 -5.07 15.81 -6.12
N VAL A 134 -5.52 15.61 -7.36
CA VAL A 134 -6.82 16.13 -7.84
C VAL A 134 -7.97 15.57 -7.00
N ILE A 135 -7.98 14.28 -6.72
CA ILE A 135 -9.03 13.64 -5.91
C ILE A 135 -9.02 14.17 -4.48
N THR A 136 -7.85 14.38 -3.88
CA THR A 136 -7.75 14.98 -2.55
C THR A 136 -8.37 16.36 -2.50
N VAL A 137 -8.13 17.21 -3.51
CA VAL A 137 -8.69 18.55 -3.54
C VAL A 137 -10.20 18.54 -3.86
N THR A 138 -10.64 17.69 -4.79
CA THR A 138 -12.04 17.73 -5.27
C THR A 138 -12.99 16.89 -4.43
N VAL A 139 -12.58 15.73 -3.94
CA VAL A 139 -13.43 14.77 -3.24
C VAL A 139 -13.32 14.93 -1.72
N GLN A 140 -12.12 15.14 -1.20
CA GLN A 140 -11.89 15.31 0.24
C GLN A 140 -12.14 16.75 0.70
N GLY A 141 -12.38 17.70 -0.23
CA GLY A 141 -12.63 19.09 0.11
C GLY A 141 -11.44 19.83 0.72
N GLY A 142 -10.24 19.25 0.61
CA GLY A 142 -9.00 19.83 1.15
C GLY A 142 -8.56 21.06 0.35
N SER A 143 -7.93 22.02 1.06
CA SER A 143 -7.26 23.14 0.38
C SER A 143 -6.08 22.63 -0.46
N VAL A 144 -5.82 23.29 -1.59
CA VAL A 144 -4.63 23.00 -2.42
C VAL A 144 -3.35 23.12 -1.59
N ALA A 145 -3.31 24.06 -0.66
CA ALA A 145 -2.16 24.25 0.25
C ALA A 145 -1.99 23.06 1.21
N ASP A 146 -3.09 22.54 1.75
CA ASP A 146 -3.07 21.36 2.63
C ASP A 146 -2.66 20.11 1.86
N ALA A 147 -3.17 19.92 0.64
CA ALA A 147 -2.78 18.80 -0.22
C ALA A 147 -1.29 18.84 -0.55
N LEU A 148 -0.72 20.00 -0.86
CA LEU A 148 0.72 20.19 -1.07
C LEU A 148 1.53 19.94 0.21
N ARG A 149 1.04 20.42 1.36
CA ARG A 149 1.67 20.18 2.65
C ARG A 149 1.71 18.69 2.99
N ILE A 150 0.60 17.98 2.80
CA ILE A 150 0.50 16.53 3.01
C ILE A 150 1.45 15.78 2.06
N MET A 151 1.57 16.22 0.82
CA MET A 151 2.48 15.61 -0.15
C MET A 151 3.95 15.78 0.25
N VAL A 152 4.33 16.91 0.84
CA VAL A 152 5.72 17.19 1.23
C VAL A 152 6.04 16.66 2.62
N VAL A 153 5.22 17.00 3.61
CA VAL A 153 5.48 16.71 5.03
C VAL A 153 4.88 15.38 5.47
N GLY A 154 3.80 14.95 4.83
CA GLY A 154 3.00 13.80 5.22
C GLY A 154 1.72 14.19 5.94
N TYR A 155 0.85 13.20 6.12
CA TYR A 155 -0.39 13.36 6.88
C TYR A 155 -0.11 13.07 8.36
N HIS A 156 -0.33 14.06 9.20
CA HIS A 156 -0.16 13.96 10.64
C HIS A 156 -1.43 14.49 11.32
N PRO A 157 -2.40 13.63 11.63
CA PRO A 157 -3.58 14.02 12.40
C PRO A 157 -3.14 14.43 13.81
N THR A 158 -3.71 15.52 14.30
CA THR A 158 -3.26 16.18 15.54
C THR A 158 -3.76 15.46 16.78
N GLU A 159 -4.87 14.70 16.69
CA GLU A 159 -5.48 14.01 17.84
C GLU A 159 -6.22 12.73 17.41
N GLY A 160 -6.38 11.78 18.33
CA GLY A 160 -7.24 10.61 18.21
C GLY A 160 -6.53 9.29 17.90
N LEU A 161 -7.31 8.24 17.83
CA LEU A 161 -6.90 6.86 17.48
C LEU A 161 -6.15 6.80 16.14
N LEU A 162 -6.49 7.68 15.20
CA LEU A 162 -5.89 7.74 13.87
C LEU A 162 -4.46 8.28 13.87
N ALA A 163 -4.07 9.09 14.86
CA ALA A 163 -2.73 9.68 14.93
C ALA A 163 -1.62 8.62 15.00
N SER A 164 -1.88 7.53 15.73
CA SER A 164 -0.93 6.42 15.87
C SER A 164 -0.92 5.47 14.67
N VAL A 165 -2.01 5.42 13.90
CA VAL A 165 -2.24 4.42 12.85
C VAL A 165 -1.99 4.99 11.46
N VAL A 166 -2.44 6.22 11.20
CA VAL A 166 -2.46 6.81 9.85
C VAL A 166 -1.36 7.87 9.66
N SER A 167 -0.66 8.27 10.73
CA SER A 167 0.41 9.26 10.61
C SER A 167 1.57 8.76 9.76
N GLY A 168 2.06 9.60 8.85
CA GLY A 168 3.25 9.33 8.05
C GLY A 168 3.10 9.68 6.58
N GLY A 169 4.08 9.26 5.79
CA GLY A 169 4.16 9.60 4.37
C GLY A 169 4.88 10.92 4.14
N GLY A 170 4.75 11.46 2.93
CA GLY A 170 5.41 12.69 2.50
C GLY A 170 6.85 12.50 2.04
N LEU A 171 7.33 13.45 1.25
CA LEU A 171 8.70 13.42 0.70
C LEU A 171 9.76 13.51 1.80
N VAL A 172 9.48 14.26 2.88
CA VAL A 172 10.42 14.43 4.00
C VAL A 172 10.69 13.11 4.71
N SER A 173 9.68 12.26 4.90
CA SER A 173 9.85 10.96 5.56
C SER A 173 10.74 10.00 4.75
N MET A 174 10.81 10.18 3.43
CA MET A 174 11.68 9.41 2.55
C MET A 174 13.14 9.87 2.62
N LEU A 175 13.39 11.13 3.00
CA LEU A 175 14.74 11.70 3.11
C LEU A 175 15.37 11.38 4.47
N THR A 176 14.58 11.18 5.52
CA THR A 176 15.07 10.94 6.87
C THR A 176 16.07 9.77 6.98
N PRO A 177 15.83 8.59 6.33
CA PRO A 177 16.77 7.48 6.37
C PRO A 177 18.12 7.76 5.68
N PHE A 178 18.19 8.76 4.81
CA PHE A 178 19.41 9.14 4.10
C PHE A 178 20.20 10.24 4.83
N LEU A 179 19.57 10.87 5.85
CA LEU A 179 20.18 11.95 6.63
C LEU A 179 20.71 11.47 8.00
N MET A 180 20.42 10.22 8.37
CA MET A 180 20.95 9.52 9.55
C MET A 180 22.08 8.58 9.15
#